data_37e3f1ca443bec904ebfe63dbb83b429
#
_entry.id   37e3f1ca443bec904ebfe63dbb83b429
#
_cell.length_a   1.000
_cell.length_b   1.000
_cell.length_c   1.000
_cell.angle_alpha   90.00
_cell.angle_beta   90.00
_cell.angle_gamma   90.00
#
_symmetry.space_group_name_H-M   'P 1'
#
loop_
_entity.id
_entity.type
_entity.pdbx_description
1 polymer ?
#
loop_
_entity_poly.entity_id
_entity_poly.type
_entity_poly.pdbx_seq_one_letter_code
_entity_poly.pdbx_strand_id
1 'polypeptide(L)'
;MSIVIPDAEYTLRGVAGEVFGRSYHLLSPTVIGRAPECDITINATGLSRRHARLRPTFDGLAIEDLRSANGTFLNGKRIATATARVGDEVTFDQLRFRVYAAAGKQEAATSSHTRASSSRGWIHWTLLAVVAMGAVAALAL
;
A
#
# COMPACT_ATOMS: atom_id res chain seq x y z
N MET A 1 -23.38 22.54 8.93
CA MET A 1 -22.01 22.77 8.45
C MET A 1 -21.34 21.44 8.24
N SER A 2 -21.20 21.03 7.00
CA SER A 2 -20.42 19.87 6.70
C SER A 2 -18.95 20.28 6.73
N ILE A 3 -18.25 19.78 7.71
CA ILE A 3 -16.80 19.84 7.71
C ILE A 3 -16.35 18.88 6.62
N VAL A 4 -15.93 19.42 5.52
CA VAL A 4 -15.20 18.61 4.54
C VAL A 4 -13.85 18.33 5.15
N ILE A 5 -13.75 17.20 5.81
CA ILE A 5 -12.48 16.67 6.23
C ILE A 5 -11.76 16.28 4.94
N PRO A 6 -10.58 16.84 4.68
CA PRO A 6 -9.84 16.46 3.48
C PRO A 6 -9.59 14.96 3.56
N ASP A 7 -10.09 14.30 2.61
CA ASP A 7 -10.29 12.89 2.57
C ASP A 7 -8.95 12.16 2.57
N ALA A 8 -8.80 11.28 3.51
CA ALA A 8 -7.79 10.25 3.39
C ALA A 8 -8.14 9.45 2.13
N GLU A 9 -7.31 9.58 1.12
CA GLU A 9 -7.48 8.87 -0.13
C GLU A 9 -6.64 7.60 -0.10
N TYR A 10 -7.27 6.48 -0.38
CA TYR A 10 -6.59 5.19 -0.46
C TYR A 10 -6.80 4.57 -1.83
N THR A 11 -5.87 3.72 -2.21
CA THR A 11 -5.98 2.90 -3.41
C THR A 11 -5.86 1.44 -3.01
N LEU A 12 -6.83 0.63 -3.41
CA LEU A 12 -6.73 -0.82 -3.36
C LEU A 12 -6.14 -1.33 -4.67
N ARG A 13 -5.03 -2.03 -4.59
CA ARG A 13 -4.42 -2.67 -5.75
C ARG A 13 -4.50 -4.18 -5.62
N GLY A 14 -5.05 -4.83 -6.62
CA GLY A 14 -5.11 -6.28 -6.70
C GLY A 14 -3.72 -6.89 -6.84
N VAL A 15 -3.37 -7.79 -5.92
CA VAL A 15 -2.06 -8.46 -5.87
C VAL A 15 -2.13 -9.94 -6.20
N ALA A 16 -3.32 -10.51 -6.25
CA ALA A 16 -3.52 -11.91 -6.62
C ALA A 16 -4.94 -12.16 -7.12
N GLY A 17 -5.12 -13.25 -7.88
CA GLY A 17 -6.40 -13.66 -8.40
C GLY A 17 -6.85 -12.85 -9.61
N GLU A 18 -8.14 -12.83 -9.87
CA GLU A 18 -8.75 -12.16 -11.02
C GLU A 18 -8.57 -10.64 -11.01
N VAL A 19 -8.21 -10.08 -9.85
CA VAL A 19 -8.01 -8.64 -9.66
C VAL A 19 -6.56 -8.19 -9.80
N PHE A 20 -5.65 -9.12 -10.08
CA PHE A 20 -4.23 -8.79 -10.22
C PHE A 20 -4.00 -7.63 -11.18
N GLY A 21 -3.28 -6.63 -10.71
CA GLY A 21 -2.97 -5.43 -11.50
C GLY A 21 -4.06 -4.38 -11.57
N ARG A 22 -5.27 -4.66 -11.08
CA ARG A 22 -6.35 -3.68 -11.02
C ARG A 22 -6.17 -2.75 -9.83
N SER A 23 -6.51 -1.48 -10.00
CA SER A 23 -6.46 -0.48 -8.94
C SER A 23 -7.81 0.22 -8.80
N TYR A 24 -8.24 0.40 -7.57
CA TYR A 24 -9.49 1.06 -7.23
C TYR A 24 -9.20 2.20 -6.27
N HIS A 25 -9.57 3.41 -6.65
CA HIS A 25 -9.41 4.60 -5.82
C HIS A 25 -10.61 4.76 -4.89
N LEU A 26 -10.34 4.89 -3.61
CA LEU A 26 -11.35 5.00 -2.57
C LEU A 26 -11.34 6.41 -2.01
N LEU A 27 -12.32 7.22 -2.45
CA LEU A 27 -12.49 8.60 -2.04
C LEU A 27 -13.63 8.77 -1.03
N SER A 28 -14.52 7.80 -0.95
CA SER A 28 -15.74 7.83 -0.15
C SER A 28 -16.11 6.43 0.28
N PRO A 29 -17.10 6.27 1.17
CA PRO A 29 -17.59 4.95 1.53
C PRO A 29 -17.98 4.15 0.29
N THR A 30 -17.47 2.94 0.19
CA THR A 30 -17.54 2.09 -1.00
C THR A 30 -17.94 0.69 -0.61
N VAL A 31 -18.94 0.11 -1.28
CA VAL A 31 -19.32 -1.30 -1.12
C VAL A 31 -18.70 -2.12 -2.24
N ILE A 32 -17.99 -3.16 -1.87
CA ILE A 32 -17.42 -4.13 -2.81
C ILE A 32 -18.24 -5.42 -2.78
N GLY A 33 -18.52 -5.98 -3.94
CA GLY A 33 -19.25 -7.22 -4.03
C GLY A 33 -19.49 -7.66 -5.47
N ARG A 34 -20.22 -8.76 -5.62
CA ARG A 34 -20.54 -9.34 -6.92
C ARG A 34 -21.76 -8.69 -7.57
N ALA A 35 -22.65 -8.08 -6.79
CA ALA A 35 -23.87 -7.49 -7.30
C ALA A 35 -23.59 -6.20 -8.09
N PRO A 36 -24.31 -5.94 -9.18
CA PRO A 36 -24.07 -4.77 -10.02
C PRO A 36 -24.36 -3.44 -9.32
N GLU A 37 -25.15 -3.43 -8.25
CA GLU A 37 -25.42 -2.24 -7.43
C GLU A 37 -24.27 -1.85 -6.51
N CYS A 38 -23.22 -2.68 -6.38
CA CYS A 38 -22.03 -2.35 -5.61
C CYS A 38 -21.19 -1.27 -6.32
N ASP A 39 -20.52 -0.42 -5.54
CA ASP A 39 -19.64 0.60 -6.08
C ASP A 39 -18.43 -0.02 -6.78
N ILE A 40 -17.89 -1.08 -6.21
CA ILE A 40 -16.89 -1.93 -6.87
C ILE A 40 -17.54 -3.29 -7.12
N THR A 41 -17.82 -3.57 -8.37
CA THR A 41 -18.44 -4.84 -8.78
C THR A 41 -17.38 -5.75 -9.38
N ILE A 42 -17.19 -6.93 -8.78
CA ILE A 42 -16.28 -7.95 -9.27
C ILE A 42 -17.04 -9.25 -9.41
N ASN A 43 -17.09 -9.77 -10.63
CA ASN A 43 -17.81 -10.99 -10.93
C ASN A 43 -16.97 -12.24 -10.60
N ALA A 44 -16.75 -12.47 -9.31
CA ALA A 44 -16.05 -13.63 -8.79
C ALA A 44 -17.02 -14.53 -8.02
N THR A 45 -16.98 -15.82 -8.28
CA THR A 45 -17.95 -16.79 -7.74
C THR A 45 -17.99 -16.85 -6.23
N GLY A 46 -16.85 -16.70 -5.55
CA GLY A 46 -16.76 -16.75 -4.10
C GLY A 46 -17.07 -15.42 -3.40
N LEU A 47 -17.19 -14.37 -4.17
CA LEU A 47 -17.51 -13.04 -3.64
C LEU A 47 -19.01 -12.93 -3.38
N SER A 48 -19.39 -12.49 -2.18
CA SER A 48 -20.80 -12.26 -1.83
C SER A 48 -21.36 -11.09 -2.64
N ARG A 49 -22.67 -11.06 -2.83
CA ARG A 49 -23.34 -9.99 -3.58
C ARG A 49 -23.00 -8.62 -3.03
N ARG A 50 -23.05 -8.46 -1.70
CA ARG A 50 -22.48 -7.33 -0.98
C ARG A 50 -21.52 -7.92 0.03
N HIS A 51 -20.23 -7.77 -0.19
CA HIS A 51 -19.21 -8.48 0.57
C HIS A 51 -18.71 -7.66 1.75
N ALA A 52 -18.28 -6.44 1.47
CA ALA A 52 -17.70 -5.58 2.48
C ALA A 52 -17.95 -4.11 2.17
N ARG A 53 -17.91 -3.29 3.19
CA ARG A 53 -17.92 -1.83 3.09
C ARG A 53 -16.55 -1.31 3.46
N LEU A 54 -16.04 -0.43 2.64
CA LEU A 54 -14.75 0.22 2.80
C LEU A 54 -14.98 1.71 3.00
N ARG A 55 -14.41 2.27 4.06
CA ARG A 55 -14.56 3.69 4.37
C ARG A 55 -13.19 4.31 4.65
N PRO A 56 -12.72 5.24 3.81
CA PRO A 56 -11.50 5.99 4.10
C PRO A 56 -11.66 6.81 5.38
N THR A 57 -10.65 6.73 6.25
CA THR A 57 -10.55 7.54 7.47
C THR A 57 -9.14 8.05 7.65
N PHE A 58 -8.91 8.96 8.59
CA PHE A 58 -7.57 9.44 8.90
C PHE A 58 -6.64 8.35 9.44
N ASP A 59 -7.21 7.40 10.18
CA ASP A 59 -6.45 6.34 10.80
C ASP A 59 -6.13 5.20 9.84
N GLY A 60 -6.79 5.15 8.70
CA GLY A 60 -6.64 4.12 7.71
C GLY A 60 -7.94 3.83 6.98
N LEU A 61 -7.98 2.72 6.30
CA LEU A 61 -9.17 2.25 5.59
C LEU A 61 -10.00 1.37 6.52
N ALA A 62 -11.14 1.89 6.98
CA ALA A 62 -12.07 1.11 7.80
C ALA A 62 -12.79 0.08 6.94
N ILE A 63 -12.76 -1.17 7.35
CA ILE A 63 -13.34 -2.31 6.64
C ILE A 63 -14.40 -2.95 7.51
N GLU A 64 -15.58 -3.15 6.94
CA GLU A 64 -16.69 -3.85 7.59
C GLU A 64 -17.13 -5.01 6.69
N ASP A 65 -17.08 -6.23 7.22
CA ASP A 65 -17.64 -7.39 6.53
C ASP A 65 -19.17 -7.35 6.59
N LEU A 66 -19.84 -7.47 5.46
CA LEU A 66 -21.30 -7.42 5.36
C LEU A 66 -21.91 -8.83 5.39
N ARG A 67 -21.50 -9.62 6.36
CA ARG A 67 -21.94 -11.02 6.52
C ARG A 67 -21.65 -11.86 5.27
N SER A 68 -20.45 -11.72 4.75
CA SER A 68 -20.04 -12.46 3.57
C SER A 68 -19.98 -13.96 3.81
N ALA A 69 -20.19 -14.75 2.78
CA ALA A 69 -20.17 -16.21 2.86
C ALA A 69 -18.76 -16.74 3.19
N ASN A 70 -17.73 -16.18 2.56
CA ASN A 70 -16.36 -16.69 2.66
C ASN A 70 -15.44 -15.83 3.53
N GLY A 71 -15.93 -14.71 4.04
CA GLY A 71 -15.20 -13.87 4.97
C GLY A 71 -14.34 -12.78 4.33
N THR A 72 -13.94 -11.85 5.17
CA THR A 72 -13.00 -10.77 4.87
C THR A 72 -11.80 -10.94 5.79
N PHE A 73 -10.61 -10.78 5.25
CA PHE A 73 -9.37 -11.03 5.98
C PHE A 73 -8.46 -9.81 5.90
N LEU A 74 -7.83 -9.47 7.02
CA LEU A 74 -6.79 -8.43 7.08
C LEU A 74 -5.48 -9.10 7.48
N ASN A 75 -4.50 -9.05 6.61
CA ASN A 75 -3.20 -9.72 6.80
C ASN A 75 -3.34 -11.21 7.16
N GLY A 76 -4.27 -11.89 6.51
CA GLY A 76 -4.56 -13.31 6.73
C GLY A 76 -5.47 -13.62 7.92
N LYS A 77 -5.90 -12.63 8.68
CA LYS A 77 -6.77 -12.80 9.84
C LYS A 77 -8.20 -12.40 9.50
N ARG A 78 -9.16 -13.28 9.79
CA ARG A 78 -10.58 -13.00 9.57
C ARG A 78 -11.06 -11.86 10.46
N ILE A 79 -11.78 -10.92 9.88
CA ILE A 79 -12.29 -9.74 10.57
C ILE A 79 -13.80 -9.59 10.34
N ALA A 80 -14.50 -9.01 11.32
CA ALA A 80 -15.84 -8.45 11.14
C ALA A 80 -15.75 -6.96 10.83
N THR A 81 -14.94 -6.24 11.61
CA THR A 81 -14.57 -4.84 11.39
C THR A 81 -13.09 -4.67 11.74
N ALA A 82 -12.40 -3.88 10.96
CA ALA A 82 -10.99 -3.55 11.23
C ALA A 82 -10.60 -2.28 10.46
N THR A 83 -9.46 -1.73 10.81
CA THR A 83 -8.86 -0.61 10.08
C THR A 83 -7.55 -1.06 9.46
N ALA A 84 -7.49 -1.06 8.14
CA ALA A 84 -6.28 -1.36 7.39
C ALA A 84 -5.43 -0.11 7.21
N ARG A 85 -4.13 -0.27 7.32
CA ARG A 85 -3.15 0.79 7.08
C ARG A 85 -2.50 0.61 5.72
N VAL A 86 -1.82 1.63 5.25
CA VAL A 86 -1.01 1.55 4.03
C VAL A 86 -0.01 0.40 4.15
N GLY A 87 0.03 -0.46 3.15
CA GLY A 87 0.86 -1.66 3.13
C GLY A 87 0.16 -2.92 3.58
N ASP A 88 -0.98 -2.81 4.26
CA ASP A 88 -1.74 -3.99 4.70
C ASP A 88 -2.40 -4.70 3.51
N GLU A 89 -2.55 -6.00 3.67
CA GLU A 89 -3.23 -6.86 2.69
C GLU A 89 -4.65 -7.16 3.15
N VAL A 90 -5.61 -6.91 2.28
CA VAL A 90 -7.02 -7.20 2.50
C VAL A 90 -7.47 -8.26 1.52
N THR A 91 -8.14 -9.29 2.01
CA THR A 91 -8.62 -10.39 1.17
C THR A 91 -10.15 -10.52 1.30
N PHE A 92 -10.81 -10.56 0.16
CA PHE A 92 -12.23 -10.86 0.05
C PHE A 92 -12.36 -12.17 -0.69
N ASP A 93 -12.69 -13.26 -0.01
CA ASP A 93 -12.63 -14.62 -0.53
C ASP A 93 -11.21 -14.97 -1.03
N GLN A 94 -11.00 -15.07 -2.33
CA GLN A 94 -9.68 -15.32 -2.92
C GLN A 94 -9.05 -14.07 -3.54
N LEU A 95 -9.76 -12.94 -3.52
CA LEU A 95 -9.30 -11.69 -4.11
C LEU A 95 -8.45 -10.94 -3.11
N ARG A 96 -7.17 -10.80 -3.40
CA ARG A 96 -6.21 -10.17 -2.51
C ARG A 96 -5.82 -8.79 -3.01
N PHE A 97 -5.90 -7.83 -2.12
CA PHE A 97 -5.58 -6.43 -2.40
C PHE A 97 -4.57 -5.92 -1.39
N ARG A 98 -3.79 -4.96 -1.80
CA ARG A 98 -2.93 -4.19 -0.91
C ARG A 98 -3.40 -2.75 -0.86
N VAL A 99 -3.34 -2.17 0.33
CA VAL A 99 -3.74 -0.79 0.57
C VAL A 99 -2.56 0.13 0.31
N TYR A 100 -2.78 1.14 -0.52
CA TYR A 100 -1.81 2.21 -0.79
C TYR A 100 -2.42 3.56 -0.46
N ALA A 101 -1.57 4.52 -0.10
CA ALA A 101 -1.99 5.91 -0.04
C ALA A 101 -2.15 6.47 -1.46
N ALA A 102 -2.99 7.47 -1.62
CA ALA A 102 -3.10 8.18 -2.89
C ALA A 102 -1.75 8.76 -3.32
N ALA A 103 -1.48 8.76 -4.61
CA ALA A 103 -0.16 9.03 -5.19
C ALA A 103 0.51 10.33 -4.76
N GLY A 104 -0.25 11.33 -4.30
CA GLY A 104 0.30 12.62 -3.87
C GLY A 104 0.99 12.63 -2.51
N LYS A 105 0.77 11.62 -1.66
CA LYS A 105 1.34 11.57 -0.30
C LYS A 105 2.56 10.66 -0.16
N GLN A 106 2.78 9.76 -1.09
CA GLN A 106 3.84 8.77 -0.99
C GLN A 106 5.18 9.25 -1.55
N GLU A 107 5.16 10.18 -2.48
CA GLU A 107 6.40 10.72 -3.08
C GLU A 107 7.20 11.61 -2.13
N ALA A 108 6.53 12.30 -1.21
CA ALA A 108 7.21 13.18 -0.26
C ALA A 108 7.98 12.43 0.83
N ALA A 109 7.57 11.21 1.18
CA ALA A 109 8.23 10.41 2.21
C ALA A 109 9.40 9.59 1.68
N THR A 110 9.40 9.23 0.41
CA THR A 110 10.44 8.39 -0.19
C THR A 110 11.62 9.19 -0.71
N SER A 111 11.40 10.45 -1.10
CA SER A 111 12.46 11.29 -1.66
C SER A 111 13.43 11.85 -0.63
N SER A 112 13.04 11.91 0.64
CA SER A 112 13.89 12.47 1.68
C SER A 112 14.88 11.48 2.29
N HIS A 113 14.64 10.18 2.13
CA HIS A 113 15.48 9.16 2.76
C HIS A 113 16.60 8.61 1.85
N THR A 114 16.48 8.75 0.55
CA THR A 114 17.43 8.11 -0.37
C THR A 114 18.58 9.03 -0.78
N ARG A 115 18.49 10.34 -0.52
CA ARG A 115 19.52 11.28 -0.97
C ARG A 115 20.64 11.54 0.02
N ALA A 116 20.54 11.10 1.24
CA ALA A 116 21.48 11.54 2.27
C ALA A 116 22.59 10.55 2.61
N SER A 117 22.54 9.29 2.17
CA SER A 117 23.40 8.33 2.85
C SER A 117 24.42 7.59 2.01
N SER A 118 24.38 7.61 0.68
CA SER A 118 25.20 6.60 0.03
C SER A 118 26.34 7.09 -0.85
N SER A 119 26.31 8.32 -1.33
CA SER A 119 27.29 8.69 -2.33
C SER A 119 28.53 9.44 -1.80
N ARG A 120 28.41 10.10 -0.68
CA ARG A 120 29.52 10.90 -0.15
C ARG A 120 30.56 10.09 0.63
N GLY A 121 30.17 9.04 1.30
CA GLY A 121 31.08 8.20 2.05
C GLY A 121 31.98 7.34 1.16
N TRP A 122 31.47 6.87 0.07
CA TRP A 122 32.22 5.99 -0.85
C TRP A 122 33.32 6.72 -1.60
N ILE A 123 33.08 7.94 -2.00
CA ILE A 123 34.06 8.74 -2.75
C ILE A 123 35.27 9.08 -1.89
N HIS A 124 35.06 9.38 -0.60
CA HIS A 124 36.16 9.66 0.31
C HIS A 124 37.04 8.44 0.63
N TRP A 125 36.45 7.26 0.73
CA TRP A 125 37.21 6.05 1.00
C TRP A 125 38.08 5.62 -0.19
N THR A 126 37.60 5.75 -1.39
CA THR A 126 38.36 5.43 -2.60
C THR A 126 39.51 6.40 -2.83
N LEU A 127 39.33 7.67 -2.56
CA LEU A 127 40.38 8.67 -2.67
C LEU A 127 41.50 8.46 -1.63
N LEU A 128 41.13 8.13 -0.38
CA LEU A 128 42.09 7.84 0.66
C LEU A 128 42.91 6.58 0.36
N ALA A 129 42.29 5.56 -0.21
CA ALA A 129 42.97 4.34 -0.60
C ALA A 129 44.00 4.59 -1.71
N VAL A 130 43.68 5.41 -2.68
CA VAL A 130 44.60 5.74 -3.77
C VAL A 130 45.79 6.56 -3.27
N VAL A 131 45.59 7.51 -2.38
CA VAL A 131 46.64 8.30 -1.77
C VAL A 131 47.57 7.43 -0.92
N ALA A 132 47.01 6.48 -0.16
CA ALA A 132 47.82 5.56 0.65
C ALA A 132 48.69 4.65 -0.21
N MET A 133 48.18 4.16 -1.32
CA MET A 133 48.98 3.34 -2.26
C MET A 133 50.06 4.15 -2.96
N GLY A 134 49.79 5.41 -3.28
CA GLY A 134 50.79 6.30 -3.86
C GLY A 134 51.94 6.61 -2.91
N ALA A 135 51.67 6.77 -1.64
CA ALA A 135 52.70 7.03 -0.65
C ALA A 135 53.59 5.82 -0.38
N VAL A 136 53.05 4.62 -0.43
CA VAL A 136 53.81 3.39 -0.27
C VAL A 136 54.74 3.15 -1.47
N ALA A 137 54.30 3.43 -2.67
CA ALA A 137 55.10 3.32 -3.87
C ALA A 137 56.28 4.32 -3.87
N ALA A 138 56.11 5.50 -3.32
CA ALA A 138 57.18 6.48 -3.21
C ALA A 138 58.26 6.11 -2.17
N LEU A 139 57.90 5.34 -1.16
CA LEU A 139 58.85 4.86 -0.16
C LEU A 139 59.65 3.61 -0.59
N ALA A 140 59.25 2.92 -1.64
CA ALA A 140 59.90 1.73 -2.16
C ALA A 140 61.02 2.03 -3.19
N LEU A 141 61.15 3.27 -3.57
CA LEU A 141 62.22 3.77 -4.43
C LEU A 141 63.29 4.51 -3.63
#